data_55a4eeaa128218dccb5640e110f6e14a
#
_entry.id   55a4eeaa128218dccb5640e110f6e14a
#
_cell.length_a   1.000
_cell.length_b   1.000
_cell.length_c   1.000
_cell.angle_alpha   90.00
_cell.angle_beta   90.00
_cell.angle_gamma   90.00
#
_symmetry.space_group_name_H-M   'P 1'
#
loop_
_entity.id
_entity.type
_entity.pdbx_description
1 polymer ?
#
loop_
_entity_poly.entity_id
_entity_poly.type
_entity_poly.pdbx_seq_one_letter_code
_entity_poly.pdbx_strand_id
1 'polypeptide(L)'
;MIRLKLASAALVSGTLAATRALSGAAPHAHAPVAAMALAPAVAQAPVRASRGSTDEAASARGIDVSHYQGRIDWTAVEGDGVGFAFVKATEGTSFVDPAFRRNWDALGETRILRGAYHRFRPGRDAVAQAEHFLAVARIGEGALPPVLDVEATDGVSDARLVRGVRAWLAAVEQRTGVRPVVYTKPGFRRAHLGNALDDYPLWIAEYGVDSPSHPRWTFWQHSERGRVAGIAKPVDLDRFNGSHAELRELASASSRPGDTRLADR
;
A
#
# COMPACT_ATOMS: atom_id res chain seq x y z
N MET A 1 11.58 -50.78 -11.36
CA MET A 1 11.71 -50.93 -12.82
C MET A 1 11.49 -49.62 -13.50
N ILE A 2 12.46 -49.18 -14.16
CA ILE A 2 12.80 -48.03 -14.94
C ILE A 2 11.84 -47.83 -16.13
N ARG A 3 11.43 -46.61 -16.43
CA ARG A 3 11.41 -46.12 -17.81
C ARG A 3 11.47 -44.61 -17.86
N LEU A 4 12.64 -44.16 -18.24
CA LEU A 4 13.03 -42.86 -18.78
C LEU A 4 12.44 -42.71 -20.20
N LYS A 5 11.93 -41.51 -20.57
CA LYS A 5 11.79 -41.13 -21.97
C LYS A 5 12.35 -39.73 -22.17
N LEU A 6 13.48 -39.71 -22.86
CA LEU A 6 14.05 -38.55 -23.56
C LEU A 6 13.35 -38.39 -24.95
N ALA A 7 13.14 -37.20 -25.41
CA ALA A 7 13.11 -36.79 -26.83
C ALA A 7 13.18 -35.24 -26.82
N SER A 8 14.09 -34.64 -27.33
CA SER A 8 14.80 -34.41 -28.59
C SER A 8 14.52 -32.98 -29.08
N ALA A 9 15.60 -32.26 -29.27
CA ALA A 9 15.70 -30.89 -29.80
C ALA A 9 15.38 -30.85 -31.30
N ALA A 10 14.89 -29.71 -31.78
CA ALA A 10 14.97 -29.34 -33.17
C ALA A 10 15.39 -27.86 -33.29
N LEU A 11 16.61 -27.67 -33.80
CA LEU A 11 17.13 -26.42 -34.34
C LEU A 11 16.46 -26.17 -35.70
N VAL A 12 16.06 -24.91 -35.98
CA VAL A 12 15.90 -24.43 -37.35
C VAL A 12 16.60 -23.08 -37.46
N SER A 13 17.65 -23.09 -38.30
CA SER A 13 18.38 -21.93 -38.80
C SER A 13 17.67 -21.39 -40.06
N GLY A 14 17.73 -20.08 -40.26
CA GLY A 14 17.23 -19.45 -41.51
C GLY A 14 17.54 -17.96 -41.52
N THR A 15 18.63 -17.65 -42.00
CA THR A 15 19.23 -16.85 -43.07
C THR A 15 18.84 -15.39 -43.22
N LEU A 16 19.89 -14.62 -43.25
CA LEU A 16 20.11 -13.21 -43.60
C LEU A 16 19.60 -12.88 -45.05
N ALA A 17 19.04 -11.68 -45.21
CA ALA A 17 19.11 -10.96 -46.51
C ALA A 17 19.26 -9.45 -46.26
N ALA A 18 20.39 -8.95 -46.64
CA ALA A 18 20.72 -7.54 -46.76
C ALA A 18 20.32 -7.03 -48.17
N THR A 19 19.78 -5.85 -48.27
CA THR A 19 19.81 -5.08 -49.53
C THR A 19 20.08 -3.59 -49.25
N ARG A 20 20.88 -3.11 -50.14
CA ARG A 20 21.70 -1.90 -50.17
C ARG A 20 20.99 -0.73 -50.87
N ALA A 21 21.22 0.47 -50.35
CA ALA A 21 21.47 1.77 -50.99
C ALA A 21 20.65 2.24 -52.23
N LEU A 22 20.30 3.51 -52.20
CA LEU A 22 20.83 4.48 -53.17
C LEU A 22 20.46 5.91 -52.79
N SER A 23 21.45 6.75 -52.97
CA SER A 23 21.65 8.17 -52.92
C SER A 23 20.76 8.98 -53.83
N GLY A 24 20.39 10.21 -53.47
CA GLY A 24 19.79 11.19 -54.39
C GLY A 24 19.91 12.61 -53.80
N ALA A 25 20.66 13.43 -54.50
CA ALA A 25 21.09 14.77 -54.16
C ALA A 25 19.98 15.85 -54.25
N ALA A 26 20.25 16.98 -53.61
CA ALA A 26 19.49 18.24 -53.60
C ALA A 26 19.41 18.96 -54.95
N PRO A 27 18.56 19.99 -55.10
CA PRO A 27 19.12 21.32 -55.32
C PRO A 27 18.48 22.47 -54.55
N HIS A 28 19.27 23.52 -54.45
CA HIS A 28 19.03 24.83 -53.86
C HIS A 28 17.92 25.63 -54.53
N ALA A 29 17.16 26.43 -53.77
CA ALA A 29 16.60 27.70 -54.25
C ALA A 29 16.17 28.64 -53.11
N HIS A 30 16.81 29.78 -53.05
CA HIS A 30 16.37 31.16 -52.74
C HIS A 30 15.40 31.45 -51.60
N ALA A 31 15.88 32.26 -50.66
CA ALA A 31 15.11 33.06 -49.75
C ALA A 31 14.42 34.27 -50.42
N PRO A 32 13.33 34.75 -49.91
CA PRO A 32 13.08 36.20 -49.87
C PRO A 32 12.82 36.74 -48.45
N VAL A 33 13.16 37.97 -48.37
CA VAL A 33 13.24 39.01 -47.36
C VAL A 33 12.01 39.15 -46.43
N ALA A 34 12.33 39.55 -45.21
CA ALA A 34 11.54 39.91 -44.08
C ALA A 34 10.20 40.66 -44.32
N ALA A 35 9.21 40.23 -43.58
CA ALA A 35 8.11 41.07 -43.16
C ALA A 35 8.01 41.00 -41.64
N MET A 36 8.25 42.17 -40.99
CA MET A 36 8.00 42.39 -39.55
C MET A 36 6.50 42.21 -39.30
N ALA A 37 6.12 41.13 -38.60
CA ALA A 37 4.77 40.96 -38.06
C ALA A 37 4.80 41.25 -36.58
N LEU A 38 3.87 42.09 -36.11
CA LEU A 38 3.59 42.42 -34.74
C LEU A 38 3.47 41.17 -33.88
N ALA A 39 4.11 41.19 -32.72
CA ALA A 39 3.96 40.19 -31.70
C ALA A 39 2.50 40.11 -31.23
N PRO A 40 1.89 38.89 -31.17
CA PRO A 40 0.60 38.76 -30.53
C PRO A 40 0.78 38.87 -29.00
N ALA A 41 -0.17 39.56 -28.39
CA ALA A 41 -0.28 39.69 -26.93
C ALA A 41 -0.21 38.33 -26.26
N VAL A 42 0.70 38.17 -25.30
CA VAL A 42 0.78 37.04 -24.42
C VAL A 42 -0.52 36.97 -23.62
N ALA A 43 -1.41 36.07 -24.03
CA ALA A 43 -2.56 35.72 -23.21
C ALA A 43 -2.02 35.06 -21.93
N GLN A 44 -2.18 35.73 -20.80
CA GLN A 44 -1.90 35.17 -19.49
C GLN A 44 -2.81 33.95 -19.32
N ALA A 45 -2.21 32.76 -19.24
CA ALA A 45 -2.90 31.56 -18.84
C ALA A 45 -3.54 31.78 -17.46
N PRO A 46 -4.76 31.33 -17.22
CA PRO A 46 -5.39 31.47 -15.92
C PRO A 46 -4.49 30.76 -14.89
N VAL A 47 -4.06 31.49 -13.87
CA VAL A 47 -3.40 30.96 -12.68
C VAL A 47 -4.35 29.91 -12.12
N ARG A 48 -4.00 28.64 -12.28
CA ARG A 48 -4.69 27.54 -11.64
C ARG A 48 -4.56 27.76 -10.15
N ALA A 49 -5.66 28.25 -9.52
CA ALA A 49 -5.74 28.35 -8.07
C ALA A 49 -5.32 26.99 -7.49
N SER A 50 -4.34 27.03 -6.61
CA SER A 50 -3.83 25.86 -5.91
C SER A 50 -4.99 25.23 -5.14
N ARG A 51 -5.44 24.05 -5.55
CA ARG A 51 -6.43 23.23 -4.82
C ARG A 51 -5.85 22.63 -3.51
N GLY A 52 -4.77 23.21 -3.00
CA GLY A 52 -4.00 22.62 -1.89
C GLY A 52 -4.62 22.79 -0.50
N SER A 53 -5.50 23.75 -0.27
CA SER A 53 -5.87 24.06 1.13
C SER A 53 -7.17 23.38 1.63
N THR A 54 -8.05 22.95 0.75
CA THR A 54 -9.28 22.21 1.14
C THR A 54 -9.08 20.68 1.18
N ASP A 55 -8.14 20.16 0.41
CA ASP A 55 -7.82 18.72 0.35
C ASP A 55 -6.99 18.27 1.57
N GLU A 56 -6.18 19.16 2.14
CA GLU A 56 -5.36 18.84 3.33
C GLU A 56 -6.19 18.68 4.61
N ALA A 57 -7.35 19.33 4.71
CA ALA A 57 -8.25 19.24 5.85
C ALA A 57 -9.26 18.07 5.74
N ALA A 58 -9.42 17.48 4.55
CA ALA A 58 -10.30 16.35 4.33
C ALA A 58 -9.73 15.05 4.91
N SER A 59 -10.61 14.17 5.37
CA SER A 59 -10.21 12.81 5.80
C SER A 59 -9.56 12.06 4.65
N ALA A 60 -8.37 11.51 4.89
CA ALA A 60 -7.63 10.79 3.87
C ALA A 60 -8.36 9.49 3.47
N ARG A 61 -8.56 9.31 2.16
CA ARG A 61 -9.09 8.08 1.57
C ARG A 61 -7.96 7.09 1.36
N GLY A 62 -8.22 5.82 1.67
CA GLY A 62 -7.26 4.74 1.47
C GLY A 62 -7.89 3.49 0.88
N ILE A 63 -7.04 2.53 0.63
CA ILE A 63 -7.40 1.17 0.21
C ILE A 63 -6.49 0.16 0.89
N ASP A 64 -6.95 -1.08 0.99
CA ASP A 64 -6.04 -2.17 1.27
C ASP A 64 -6.13 -3.27 0.19
N VAL A 65 -5.00 -3.88 -0.09
CA VAL A 65 -4.83 -4.78 -1.23
C VAL A 65 -3.93 -5.98 -0.90
N SER A 66 -4.14 -7.05 -1.66
CA SER A 66 -3.30 -8.24 -1.68
C SER A 66 -3.15 -8.74 -3.12
N HIS A 67 -2.65 -9.95 -3.31
CA HIS A 67 -2.63 -10.61 -4.61
C HIS A 67 -4.02 -10.78 -5.24
N TYR A 68 -5.10 -10.71 -4.45
CA TYR A 68 -6.46 -10.85 -4.96
C TYR A 68 -6.86 -9.74 -5.94
N GLN A 69 -6.32 -8.54 -5.81
CA GLN A 69 -6.60 -7.41 -6.71
C GLN A 69 -5.89 -7.55 -8.06
N GLY A 70 -4.90 -8.45 -8.18
CA GLY A 70 -4.16 -8.71 -9.42
C GLY A 70 -3.13 -7.63 -9.73
N ARG A 71 -3.08 -7.19 -11.01
CA ARG A 71 -2.23 -6.05 -11.40
C ARG A 71 -2.97 -4.76 -11.11
N ILE A 72 -2.25 -3.81 -10.53
CA ILE A 72 -2.75 -2.49 -10.16
C ILE A 72 -1.95 -1.44 -10.91
N ASP A 73 -2.63 -0.48 -11.51
CA ASP A 73 -2.05 0.75 -12.03
C ASP A 73 -2.08 1.83 -10.93
N TRP A 74 -0.98 1.94 -10.22
CA TRP A 74 -0.86 2.84 -9.08
C TRP A 74 -0.91 4.33 -9.46
N THR A 75 -0.54 4.67 -10.69
CA THR A 75 -0.69 6.05 -11.21
C THR A 75 -2.17 6.40 -11.36
N ALA A 76 -2.97 5.47 -11.88
CA ALA A 76 -4.41 5.68 -11.97
C ALA A 76 -5.08 5.70 -10.57
N VAL A 77 -4.63 4.87 -9.63
CA VAL A 77 -5.08 4.88 -8.23
C VAL A 77 -4.80 6.24 -7.57
N GLU A 78 -3.60 6.78 -7.75
CA GLU A 78 -3.25 8.12 -7.25
C GLU A 78 -4.14 9.19 -7.88
N GLY A 79 -4.37 9.11 -9.18
CA GLY A 79 -5.26 10.02 -9.92
C GLY A 79 -6.71 9.97 -9.45
N ASP A 80 -7.18 8.87 -8.88
CA ASP A 80 -8.51 8.70 -8.27
C ASP A 80 -8.62 9.28 -6.85
N GLY A 81 -7.56 9.87 -6.32
CA GLY A 81 -7.54 10.56 -5.03
C GLY A 81 -7.33 9.64 -3.82
N VAL A 82 -6.71 8.47 -4.02
CA VAL A 82 -6.27 7.61 -2.92
C VAL A 82 -5.00 8.21 -2.30
N GLY A 83 -5.04 8.49 -1.00
CA GLY A 83 -3.94 9.10 -0.26
C GLY A 83 -3.06 8.08 0.48
N PHE A 84 -3.57 6.88 0.78
CA PHE A 84 -2.80 5.82 1.40
C PHE A 84 -3.23 4.41 0.96
N ALA A 85 -2.33 3.45 1.09
CA ALA A 85 -2.62 2.05 0.79
C ALA A 85 -1.90 1.11 1.76
N PHE A 86 -2.63 0.15 2.32
CA PHE A 86 -2.04 -0.99 3.02
C PHE A 86 -1.91 -2.18 2.09
N VAL A 87 -0.74 -2.82 2.07
CA VAL A 87 -0.43 -3.96 1.19
C VAL A 87 -0.14 -5.20 2.03
N LYS A 88 -0.82 -6.30 1.73
CA LYS A 88 -0.51 -7.59 2.37
C LYS A 88 0.93 -7.98 2.10
N ALA A 89 1.72 -8.16 3.17
CA ALA A 89 3.10 -8.62 3.06
C ALA A 89 3.20 -10.13 3.32
N THR A 90 2.67 -10.57 4.46
CA THR A 90 2.86 -11.94 4.93
C THR A 90 1.64 -12.47 5.68
N GLU A 91 1.62 -13.81 5.87
CA GLU A 91 0.66 -14.50 6.74
C GLU A 91 1.37 -15.66 7.45
N GLY A 92 1.13 -15.82 8.74
CA GLY A 92 1.75 -16.87 9.52
C GLY A 92 3.29 -16.80 9.47
N THR A 93 3.96 -17.94 9.57
CA THR A 93 5.42 -17.99 9.67
C THR A 93 6.15 -18.14 8.33
N SER A 94 5.44 -18.25 7.19
CA SER A 94 6.08 -18.61 5.92
C SER A 94 5.43 -18.05 4.65
N PHE A 95 4.15 -17.67 4.69
CA PHE A 95 3.50 -17.16 3.48
C PHE A 95 3.93 -15.72 3.21
N VAL A 96 4.34 -15.47 1.98
CA VAL A 96 4.60 -14.12 1.42
C VAL A 96 3.58 -13.87 0.33
N ASP A 97 2.90 -12.71 0.39
CA ASP A 97 1.96 -12.35 -0.67
C ASP A 97 2.71 -12.14 -1.99
N PRO A 98 2.37 -12.88 -3.06
CA PRO A 98 3.12 -12.85 -4.32
C PRO A 98 3.03 -11.49 -5.04
N ALA A 99 2.11 -10.62 -4.68
CA ALA A 99 1.99 -9.28 -5.23
C ALA A 99 2.71 -8.22 -4.37
N PHE A 100 3.14 -8.55 -3.16
CA PHE A 100 3.66 -7.58 -2.20
C PHE A 100 4.79 -6.73 -2.79
N ARG A 101 5.85 -7.36 -3.27
CA ARG A 101 7.03 -6.65 -3.77
C ARG A 101 6.69 -5.70 -4.89
N ARG A 102 5.94 -6.19 -5.89
CA ARG A 102 5.51 -5.37 -7.03
C ARG A 102 4.68 -4.16 -6.58
N ASN A 103 3.70 -4.37 -5.71
CA ASN A 103 2.84 -3.29 -5.23
C ASN A 103 3.62 -2.31 -4.36
N TRP A 104 4.49 -2.82 -3.48
CA TRP A 104 5.32 -2.00 -2.60
C TRP A 104 6.28 -1.10 -3.36
N ASP A 105 6.97 -1.66 -4.37
CA ASP A 105 7.92 -0.91 -5.19
C ASP A 105 7.18 0.15 -6.03
N ALA A 106 6.06 -0.22 -6.68
CA ALA A 106 5.28 0.70 -7.49
C ALA A 106 4.62 1.84 -6.67
N LEU A 107 4.18 1.58 -5.45
CA LEU A 107 3.72 2.63 -4.52
C LEU A 107 4.82 3.62 -4.16
N GLY A 108 6.08 3.17 -4.13
CA GLY A 108 7.23 4.05 -3.89
C GLY A 108 7.45 5.13 -4.94
N GLU A 109 6.89 4.95 -6.14
CA GLU A 109 6.96 5.90 -7.26
C GLU A 109 5.76 6.88 -7.27
N THR A 110 4.86 6.80 -6.27
CA THR A 110 3.68 7.66 -6.12
C THR A 110 3.76 8.49 -4.83
N ARG A 111 2.80 9.42 -4.66
CA ARG A 111 2.61 10.16 -3.40
C ARG A 111 1.69 9.43 -2.42
N ILE A 112 1.20 8.25 -2.76
CA ILE A 112 0.35 7.43 -1.89
C ILE A 112 1.20 6.92 -0.73
N LEU A 113 0.81 7.24 0.50
CA LEU A 113 1.48 6.72 1.68
C LEU A 113 1.24 5.21 1.79
N ARG A 114 2.31 4.43 1.87
CA ARG A 114 2.22 2.97 1.88
C ARG A 114 2.44 2.40 3.27
N GLY A 115 1.66 1.38 3.61
CA GLY A 115 1.82 0.55 4.79
C GLY A 115 1.80 -0.93 4.43
N ALA A 116 2.32 -1.77 5.32
CA ALA A 116 2.31 -3.22 5.14
C ALA A 116 1.55 -3.89 6.27
N TYR A 117 0.80 -4.96 5.94
CA TYR A 117 0.12 -5.75 6.95
C TYR A 117 0.51 -7.23 6.94
N HIS A 118 0.44 -7.81 8.13
CA HIS A 118 0.64 -9.22 8.40
C HIS A 118 -0.67 -9.85 8.88
N ARG A 119 -1.10 -10.94 8.25
CA ARG A 119 -2.22 -11.73 8.75
C ARG A 119 -1.77 -12.71 9.82
N PHE A 120 -2.26 -12.50 11.03
CA PHE A 120 -1.88 -13.27 12.20
C PHE A 120 -2.51 -14.67 12.20
N ARG A 121 -1.71 -15.69 12.52
CA ARG A 121 -2.15 -17.08 12.69
C ARG A 121 -1.91 -17.52 14.14
N PRO A 122 -2.96 -17.46 15.00
CA PRO A 122 -2.83 -17.68 16.45
C PRO A 122 -2.28 -19.05 16.86
N GLY A 123 -2.41 -20.06 16.01
CA GLY A 123 -1.85 -21.38 16.22
C GLY A 123 -0.33 -21.49 16.01
N ARG A 124 0.31 -20.42 15.51
CA ARG A 124 1.75 -20.37 15.19
C ARG A 124 2.51 -19.51 16.19
N ASP A 125 3.84 -19.66 16.22
CA ASP A 125 4.69 -18.81 17.06
C ASP A 125 4.59 -17.34 16.66
N ALA A 126 4.28 -16.48 17.61
CA ALA A 126 4.01 -15.07 17.35
C ALA A 126 5.27 -14.27 17.04
N VAL A 127 6.40 -14.58 17.70
CA VAL A 127 7.67 -13.90 17.48
C VAL A 127 8.24 -14.29 16.12
N ALA A 128 8.17 -15.57 15.76
CA ALA A 128 8.57 -16.02 14.43
C ALA A 128 7.73 -15.37 13.31
N GLN A 129 6.43 -15.11 13.54
CA GLN A 129 5.59 -14.35 12.61
C GLN A 129 6.05 -12.89 12.49
N ALA A 130 6.41 -12.24 13.61
CA ALA A 130 6.94 -10.89 13.60
C ALA A 130 8.27 -10.80 12.83
N GLU A 131 9.18 -11.73 13.07
CA GLU A 131 10.46 -11.82 12.36
C GLU A 131 10.26 -12.04 10.85
N HIS A 132 9.36 -12.96 10.49
CA HIS A 132 9.00 -13.21 9.10
C HIS A 132 8.44 -11.96 8.42
N PHE A 133 7.51 -11.25 9.07
CA PHE A 133 6.96 -10.00 8.56
C PHE A 133 8.05 -8.95 8.34
N LEU A 134 8.89 -8.70 9.35
CA LEU A 134 9.95 -7.70 9.29
C LEU A 134 11.00 -8.00 8.22
N ALA A 135 11.31 -9.28 7.99
CA ALA A 135 12.23 -9.70 6.94
C ALA A 135 11.70 -9.40 5.53
N VAL A 136 10.37 -9.50 5.34
CA VAL A 136 9.72 -9.30 4.04
C VAL A 136 9.34 -7.84 3.81
N ALA A 137 8.66 -7.22 4.78
CA ALA A 137 8.07 -5.89 4.64
C ALA A 137 9.12 -4.75 4.53
N ARG A 138 10.29 -4.91 5.19
CA ARG A 138 11.38 -3.93 5.16
C ARG A 138 10.88 -2.50 5.35
N ILE A 139 10.08 -2.31 6.43
CA ILE A 139 9.50 -1.02 6.78
C ILE A 139 10.62 0.01 6.89
N GLY A 140 10.56 1.05 6.10
CA GLY A 140 11.54 2.15 6.05
C GLY A 140 10.89 3.50 6.32
N GLU A 141 11.69 4.56 6.21
CA GLU A 141 11.22 5.94 6.39
C GLU A 141 10.05 6.27 5.47
N GLY A 142 9.09 7.03 6.00
CA GLY A 142 7.90 7.47 5.28
C GLY A 142 6.82 6.41 5.08
N ALA A 143 7.01 5.19 5.62
CA ALA A 143 5.96 4.19 5.61
C ALA A 143 4.99 4.41 6.78
N LEU A 144 3.72 4.06 6.56
CA LEU A 144 2.74 3.97 7.63
C LEU A 144 3.14 2.89 8.66
N PRO A 145 2.65 2.97 9.89
CA PRO A 145 2.94 1.97 10.91
C PRO A 145 2.63 0.55 10.43
N PRO A 146 3.41 -0.46 10.88
CA PRO A 146 3.12 -1.87 10.64
C PRO A 146 1.72 -2.26 11.11
N VAL A 147 1.03 -3.13 10.39
CA VAL A 147 -0.32 -3.57 10.76
C VAL A 147 -0.34 -5.06 11.05
N LEU A 148 -1.00 -5.44 12.16
CA LEU A 148 -1.35 -6.80 12.50
C LEU A 148 -2.84 -7.04 12.25
N ASP A 149 -3.17 -7.89 11.28
CA ASP A 149 -4.53 -8.33 10.96
C ASP A 149 -4.92 -9.53 11.83
N VAL A 150 -5.92 -9.34 12.71
CA VAL A 150 -6.38 -10.30 13.71
C VAL A 150 -7.87 -10.61 13.52
N GLU A 151 -8.16 -11.69 12.79
CA GLU A 151 -9.53 -12.06 12.42
C GLU A 151 -9.89 -13.53 12.70
N ALA A 152 -8.95 -14.32 13.20
CA ALA A 152 -9.15 -15.75 13.45
C ALA A 152 -8.62 -16.16 14.81
N THR A 153 -9.23 -17.18 15.41
CA THR A 153 -8.72 -17.81 16.64
C THR A 153 -7.84 -19.02 16.35
N ASP A 154 -7.95 -19.62 15.16
CA ASP A 154 -7.34 -20.91 14.80
C ASP A 154 -7.55 -22.01 15.87
N GLY A 155 -8.67 -21.90 16.62
CA GLY A 155 -9.02 -22.84 17.69
C GLY A 155 -8.25 -22.69 19.00
N VAL A 156 -7.42 -21.64 19.15
CA VAL A 156 -6.77 -21.34 20.43
C VAL A 156 -7.73 -20.57 21.36
N SER A 157 -7.50 -20.63 22.66
CA SER A 157 -8.27 -19.84 23.63
C SER A 157 -7.97 -18.35 23.49
N ASP A 158 -8.93 -17.49 23.91
CA ASP A 158 -8.78 -16.03 23.85
C ASP A 158 -7.55 -15.54 24.63
N ALA A 159 -7.26 -16.14 25.77
CA ALA A 159 -6.06 -15.82 26.54
C ALA A 159 -4.76 -16.15 25.78
N ARG A 160 -4.74 -17.22 24.99
CA ARG A 160 -3.59 -17.55 24.13
C ARG A 160 -3.51 -16.62 22.94
N LEU A 161 -4.64 -16.31 22.30
CA LEU A 161 -4.75 -15.34 21.21
C LEU A 161 -4.17 -13.98 21.64
N VAL A 162 -4.69 -13.41 22.73
CA VAL A 162 -4.26 -12.10 23.23
C VAL A 162 -2.77 -12.08 23.57
N ARG A 163 -2.26 -13.13 24.24
CA ARG A 163 -0.81 -13.22 24.51
C ARG A 163 0.02 -13.26 23.23
N GLY A 164 -0.40 -14.03 22.23
CA GLY A 164 0.29 -14.12 20.94
C GLY A 164 0.27 -12.78 20.18
N VAL A 165 -0.89 -12.13 20.12
CA VAL A 165 -1.02 -10.80 19.50
C VAL A 165 -0.10 -9.79 20.18
N ARG A 166 -0.11 -9.70 21.53
CA ARG A 166 0.79 -8.81 22.26
C ARG A 166 2.27 -9.13 22.04
N ALA A 167 2.64 -10.41 21.96
CA ALA A 167 4.03 -10.81 21.69
C ALA A 167 4.49 -10.35 20.30
N TRP A 168 3.63 -10.47 19.27
CA TRP A 168 3.94 -9.98 17.93
C TRP A 168 4.08 -8.45 17.93
N LEU A 169 3.12 -7.74 18.51
CA LEU A 169 3.11 -6.28 18.58
C LEU A 169 4.36 -5.74 19.28
N ALA A 170 4.71 -6.31 20.43
CA ALA A 170 5.91 -5.92 21.18
C ALA A 170 7.20 -6.19 20.38
N ALA A 171 7.31 -7.34 19.71
CA ALA A 171 8.48 -7.67 18.91
C ALA A 171 8.67 -6.70 17.73
N VAL A 172 7.59 -6.34 17.05
CA VAL A 172 7.65 -5.38 15.93
C VAL A 172 7.94 -3.97 16.45
N GLU A 173 7.27 -3.51 17.51
CA GLU A 173 7.52 -2.21 18.14
C GLU A 173 8.96 -2.07 18.61
N GLN A 174 9.51 -3.09 19.27
CA GLN A 174 10.91 -3.10 19.70
C GLN A 174 11.91 -3.00 18.55
N ARG A 175 11.60 -3.68 17.44
CA ARG A 175 12.52 -3.73 16.29
C ARG A 175 12.45 -2.48 15.41
N THR A 176 11.28 -1.87 15.30
CA THR A 176 11.04 -0.71 14.41
C THR A 176 11.05 0.62 15.15
N GLY A 177 10.86 0.63 16.47
CA GLY A 177 10.59 1.84 17.25
C GLY A 177 9.20 2.43 16.99
N VAL A 178 8.35 1.76 16.21
CA VAL A 178 7.03 2.23 15.78
C VAL A 178 5.95 1.37 16.39
N ARG A 179 4.96 2.00 17.01
CA ARG A 179 3.80 1.32 17.57
C ARG A 179 2.91 0.79 16.45
N PRO A 180 2.71 -0.56 16.35
CA PRO A 180 1.89 -1.15 15.29
C PRO A 180 0.41 -0.83 15.44
N VAL A 181 -0.33 -0.92 14.34
CA VAL A 181 -1.80 -0.83 14.28
C VAL A 181 -2.39 -2.23 14.34
N VAL A 182 -3.49 -2.40 15.06
CA VAL A 182 -4.26 -3.66 15.08
C VAL A 182 -5.47 -3.52 14.17
N TYR A 183 -5.56 -4.38 13.16
CA TYR A 183 -6.78 -4.51 12.36
C TYR A 183 -7.64 -5.65 12.91
N THR A 184 -8.96 -5.40 13.01
CA THR A 184 -9.95 -6.41 13.41
C THR A 184 -11.38 -5.95 13.08
N LYS A 185 -12.37 -6.86 13.29
CA LYS A 185 -13.81 -6.58 13.16
C LYS A 185 -14.46 -6.38 14.52
N PRO A 186 -15.50 -5.54 14.66
CA PRO A 186 -16.16 -5.27 15.94
C PRO A 186 -16.65 -6.53 16.65
N GLY A 187 -17.24 -7.46 15.90
CA GLY A 187 -17.72 -8.73 16.42
C GLY A 187 -16.60 -9.59 17.00
N PHE A 188 -15.50 -9.73 16.24
CA PHE A 188 -14.33 -10.48 16.68
C PHE A 188 -13.67 -9.85 17.91
N ARG A 189 -13.51 -8.52 17.89
CA ARG A 189 -12.96 -7.79 19.03
C ARG A 189 -13.78 -8.03 20.29
N ARG A 190 -15.11 -7.88 20.23
CA ARG A 190 -15.98 -8.11 21.41
C ARG A 190 -15.91 -9.54 21.92
N ALA A 191 -15.88 -10.51 21.02
CA ALA A 191 -15.91 -11.93 21.39
C ALA A 191 -14.57 -12.43 21.97
N HIS A 192 -13.43 -11.97 21.45
CA HIS A 192 -12.13 -12.62 21.65
C HIS A 192 -11.02 -11.72 22.22
N LEU A 193 -11.07 -10.40 21.96
CA LEU A 193 -10.00 -9.47 22.34
C LEU A 193 -10.39 -8.58 23.54
N GLY A 194 -11.67 -8.27 23.70
CA GLY A 194 -12.13 -7.34 24.74
C GLY A 194 -11.40 -6.00 24.63
N ASN A 195 -10.89 -5.51 25.77
CA ASN A 195 -10.12 -4.28 25.87
C ASN A 195 -8.60 -4.53 25.92
N ALA A 196 -8.17 -5.77 25.69
CA ALA A 196 -6.79 -6.17 25.88
C ALA A 196 -5.78 -5.47 24.96
N LEU A 197 -6.23 -4.79 23.90
CA LEU A 197 -5.39 -4.12 22.90
C LEU A 197 -5.75 -2.63 22.75
N ASP A 198 -6.46 -2.03 23.70
CA ASP A 198 -6.93 -0.63 23.64
C ASP A 198 -5.80 0.40 23.71
N ASP A 199 -4.62 -0.04 24.07
CA ASP A 199 -3.38 0.72 24.08
C ASP A 199 -2.70 0.80 22.70
N TYR A 200 -3.22 0.08 21.69
CA TYR A 200 -2.73 0.14 20.29
C TYR A 200 -3.68 0.90 19.38
N PRO A 201 -3.17 1.60 18.34
CA PRO A 201 -4.01 2.18 17.31
C PRO A 201 -4.87 1.11 16.63
N LEU A 202 -6.14 1.43 16.38
CA LEU A 202 -7.13 0.49 15.86
C LEU A 202 -7.49 0.79 14.39
N TRP A 203 -7.40 -0.20 13.53
CA TRP A 203 -8.03 -0.22 12.23
C TRP A 203 -9.22 -1.17 12.29
N ILE A 204 -10.43 -0.61 12.23
CA ILE A 204 -11.67 -1.36 12.39
C ILE A 204 -12.35 -1.60 11.05
N ALA A 205 -12.73 -2.84 10.74
CA ALA A 205 -13.55 -3.15 9.56
C ALA A 205 -15.01 -3.25 9.96
N GLU A 206 -15.82 -2.28 9.57
CA GLU A 206 -17.24 -2.23 9.85
C GLU A 206 -17.99 -1.61 8.67
N TYR A 207 -18.91 -2.35 8.08
CA TYR A 207 -19.59 -2.00 6.82
C TYR A 207 -21.04 -1.63 7.04
N GLY A 208 -21.58 -0.76 6.18
CA GLY A 208 -23.00 -0.39 6.19
C GLY A 208 -23.40 0.48 7.37
N VAL A 209 -22.43 1.21 7.94
CA VAL A 209 -22.64 2.20 9.02
C VAL A 209 -22.07 3.55 8.58
N ASP A 210 -22.56 4.64 9.20
CA ASP A 210 -22.09 6.00 8.91
C ASP A 210 -20.76 6.30 9.62
N SER A 211 -20.49 5.61 10.72
CA SER A 211 -19.24 5.69 11.47
C SER A 211 -18.99 4.40 12.25
N PRO A 212 -17.73 4.07 12.58
CA PRO A 212 -17.42 2.88 13.36
C PRO A 212 -18.05 2.91 14.75
N SER A 213 -18.48 1.73 15.20
CA SER A 213 -19.06 1.55 16.55
C SER A 213 -18.03 1.74 17.68
N HIS A 214 -16.73 1.63 17.38
CA HIS A 214 -15.66 1.88 18.35
C HIS A 214 -15.19 3.34 18.29
N PRO A 215 -15.27 4.13 19.40
CA PRO A 215 -15.03 5.58 19.35
C PRO A 215 -13.57 5.97 19.08
N ARG A 216 -12.61 5.10 19.43
CA ARG A 216 -11.17 5.34 19.24
C ARG A 216 -10.63 4.48 18.09
N TRP A 217 -10.95 4.86 16.86
CA TRP A 217 -10.41 4.23 15.65
C TRP A 217 -9.39 5.16 14.99
N THR A 218 -8.36 4.57 14.41
CA THR A 218 -7.33 5.28 13.64
C THR A 218 -7.61 5.15 12.14
N PHE A 219 -7.93 3.92 11.72
CA PHE A 219 -8.35 3.63 10.35
C PHE A 219 -9.68 2.89 10.37
N TRP A 220 -10.47 3.07 9.33
CA TRP A 220 -11.75 2.42 9.15
C TRP A 220 -11.87 1.84 7.74
N GLN A 221 -11.94 0.51 7.64
CA GLN A 221 -12.33 -0.18 6.42
C GLN A 221 -13.87 -0.19 6.36
N HIS A 222 -14.41 0.64 5.48
CA HIS A 222 -15.86 0.90 5.44
C HIS A 222 -16.57 0.19 4.29
N SER A 223 -15.83 -0.45 3.37
CA SER A 223 -16.39 -1.22 2.25
C SER A 223 -15.39 -2.28 1.78
N GLU A 224 -15.89 -3.46 1.41
CA GLU A 224 -15.15 -4.54 0.74
C GLU A 224 -15.49 -4.64 -0.76
N ARG A 225 -16.25 -3.67 -1.29
CA ARG A 225 -16.79 -3.69 -2.66
C ARG A 225 -16.49 -2.41 -3.43
N GLY A 226 -15.45 -1.71 -3.03
CA GLY A 226 -15.04 -0.47 -3.65
C GLY A 226 -14.62 -0.65 -5.10
N ARG A 227 -14.68 0.45 -5.83
CA ARG A 227 -14.09 0.56 -7.16
C ARG A 227 -13.19 1.77 -7.18
N VAL A 228 -11.98 1.56 -7.67
CA VAL A 228 -10.92 2.57 -7.76
C VAL A 228 -10.29 2.45 -9.15
N ALA A 229 -10.05 3.58 -9.80
CA ALA A 229 -9.36 3.59 -11.08
C ALA A 229 -8.01 2.88 -10.97
N GLY A 230 -7.65 2.06 -11.96
CA GLY A 230 -6.41 1.28 -11.93
C GLY A 230 -6.54 -0.10 -11.27
N ILE A 231 -7.69 -0.45 -10.67
CA ILE A 231 -7.96 -1.76 -10.06
C ILE A 231 -9.16 -2.40 -10.74
N ALA A 232 -8.94 -3.55 -11.38
CA ALA A 232 -9.99 -4.24 -12.14
C ALA A 232 -11.01 -4.98 -11.27
N LYS A 233 -10.62 -5.38 -10.06
CA LYS A 233 -11.46 -6.14 -9.12
C LYS A 233 -12.00 -5.23 -8.02
N PRO A 234 -13.04 -5.66 -7.26
CA PRO A 234 -13.42 -4.98 -6.04
C PRO A 234 -12.23 -4.83 -5.09
N VAL A 235 -12.20 -3.73 -4.38
CA VAL A 235 -11.12 -3.38 -3.43
C VAL A 235 -11.73 -2.83 -2.15
N ASP A 236 -11.03 -3.07 -1.05
CA ASP A 236 -11.40 -2.55 0.26
C ASP A 236 -11.13 -1.04 0.31
N LEU A 237 -12.10 -0.28 0.82
CA LEU A 237 -12.02 1.17 0.95
C LEU A 237 -11.84 1.55 2.40
N ASP A 238 -10.86 2.40 2.64
CA ASP A 238 -10.46 2.86 3.95
C ASP A 238 -10.59 4.37 4.13
N ARG A 239 -10.70 4.78 5.40
CA ARG A 239 -10.58 6.17 5.84
C ARG A 239 -9.61 6.26 7.01
N PHE A 240 -8.83 7.31 7.04
CA PHE A 240 -8.04 7.69 8.20
C PHE A 240 -8.85 8.66 9.06
N ASN A 241 -8.80 8.51 10.38
CA ASN A 241 -9.47 9.39 11.35
C ASN A 241 -8.64 10.66 11.60
N GLY A 242 -8.48 11.44 10.59
CA GLY A 242 -7.69 12.68 10.61
C GLY A 242 -7.48 13.23 9.21
N SER A 243 -6.75 14.31 9.12
CA SER A 243 -6.39 14.99 7.88
C SER A 243 -5.23 14.29 7.15
N HIS A 244 -5.03 14.62 5.88
CA HIS A 244 -3.85 14.18 5.12
C HIS A 244 -2.52 14.65 5.77
N ALA A 245 -2.51 15.81 6.44
CA ALA A 245 -1.34 16.30 7.15
C ALA A 245 -0.99 15.39 8.33
N GLU A 246 -1.97 15.06 9.18
CA GLU A 246 -1.79 14.14 10.31
C GLU A 246 -1.39 12.73 9.87
N LEU A 247 -1.91 12.27 8.72
CA LEU A 247 -1.49 10.98 8.16
C LEU A 247 -0.01 10.99 7.73
N ARG A 248 0.47 12.10 7.14
CA ARG A 248 1.90 12.27 6.82
C ARG A 248 2.78 12.35 8.08
N GLU A 249 2.28 13.02 9.12
CA GLU A 249 2.97 13.05 10.42
C GLU A 249 3.09 11.64 11.01
N LEU A 250 2.02 10.83 10.94
CA LEU A 250 2.03 9.45 11.38
C LEU A 250 3.08 8.62 10.61
N ALA A 251 3.18 8.78 9.29
CA ALA A 251 4.20 8.12 8.47
C ALA A 251 5.61 8.62 8.80
N SER A 252 5.79 9.91 9.09
CA SER A 252 7.08 10.51 9.44
C SER A 252 7.53 10.11 10.85
N ALA A 253 6.61 9.99 11.80
CA ALA A 253 6.90 9.51 13.16
C ALA A 253 7.42 8.06 13.14
N SER A 254 6.95 7.26 12.17
CA SER A 254 7.44 5.91 11.92
C SER A 254 8.91 5.87 11.45
N SER A 255 9.50 7.02 11.11
CA SER A 255 10.87 7.14 10.60
C SER A 255 11.91 7.47 11.68
N ARG A 256 11.50 7.76 12.93
CA ARG A 256 12.39 8.17 14.02
C ARG A 256 12.64 7.03 15.00
N PRO A 257 13.81 6.38 15.01
CA PRO A 257 14.19 5.47 16.07
C PRO A 257 14.35 6.26 17.38
N GLY A 258 13.48 6.07 18.34
CA GLY A 258 13.76 6.40 19.74
C GLY A 258 13.11 7.63 20.38
N ASP A 259 12.03 8.23 19.86
CA ASP A 259 11.30 9.25 20.62
C ASP A 259 9.96 8.71 21.18
N THR A 260 10.06 8.03 22.33
CA THR A 260 8.93 7.46 23.08
C THR A 260 8.24 8.55 23.92
N ARG A 261 7.77 9.63 23.30
CA ARG A 261 6.98 10.67 23.98
C ARG A 261 5.79 11.12 23.16
N LEU A 262 4.77 10.28 23.02
CA LEU A 262 3.42 10.74 22.67
C LEU A 262 2.39 9.80 23.31
N ALA A 263 2.25 9.88 24.63
CA ALA A 263 1.11 9.34 25.35
C ALA A 263 0.94 10.11 26.68
N ASP A 264 0.57 11.39 26.60
CA ASP A 264 -0.08 12.11 27.69
C ASP A 264 -0.55 13.48 27.14
N ARG A 265 -1.68 13.46 26.45
CA ARG A 265 -2.59 14.62 26.35
C ARG A 265 -4.02 14.15 26.11
#